data_6160f52487afc7d283df60d57ba20770
#
_entry.id   6160f52487afc7d283df60d57ba20770
#
_cell.length_a   1.000
_cell.length_b   1.000
_cell.length_c   1.000
_cell.angle_alpha   90.00
_cell.angle_beta   90.00
_cell.angle_gamma   90.00
#
_symmetry.space_group_name_H-M   'P 1'
#
loop_
_entity.id
_entity.type
_entity.pdbx_description
1 polymer ?
#
loop_
_entity_poly.entity_id
_entity_poly.type
_entity_poly.pdbx_seq_one_letter_code
_entity_poly.pdbx_strand_id
1 'polypeptide(L)'
;ARNAGSPDLYCKSDTHWAPPGIQLAAKTIAERFKDAPWVITQPKVKTQALDVPLEIHGDLASSLIPPLKETEPLTSCFIGLAASSGRVPLPNAKDSPIILLGDSHNLVFHSGGDMHAVGSGLSDQLSHELGFPLDVVAVMGSGATSARRNLARRKATLTGRRLLIWCFTAREFTQGQGWAKVPLIKEPMSARPLLR
;
A
#
# COMPACT_ATOMS: atom_id res chain seq x y z
N ALA A 1 -6.96 24.91 -4.82
CA ALA A 1 -8.42 25.04 -4.86
C ALA A 1 -8.97 23.72 -5.40
N ARG A 2 -9.86 23.03 -4.66
CA ARG A 2 -10.60 21.88 -5.17
C ARG A 2 -11.46 22.38 -6.35
N ASN A 3 -11.31 21.77 -7.50
CA ASN A 3 -12.23 22.00 -8.61
C ASN A 3 -13.59 21.39 -8.24
N ALA A 4 -14.66 22.16 -8.35
CA ALA A 4 -16.01 21.65 -8.17
C ALA A 4 -16.24 20.50 -9.17
N GLY A 5 -16.55 19.30 -8.65
CA GLY A 5 -16.74 18.09 -9.46
C GLY A 5 -15.60 17.07 -9.40
N SER A 6 -14.46 17.36 -8.77
CA SER A 6 -13.42 16.35 -8.53
C SER A 6 -13.83 15.41 -7.40
N PRO A 7 -13.58 14.09 -7.51
CA PRO A 7 -13.89 13.16 -6.45
C PRO A 7 -13.08 13.44 -5.18
N ASP A 8 -13.63 13.10 -4.03
CA ASP A 8 -12.92 13.19 -2.76
C ASP A 8 -11.75 12.19 -2.74
N LEU A 9 -10.57 12.67 -2.38
CA LEU A 9 -9.36 11.85 -2.33
C LEU A 9 -9.18 11.15 -0.95
N TYR A 10 -9.93 11.58 0.05
CA TYR A 10 -9.97 11.01 1.39
C TYR A 10 -11.40 10.66 1.76
N CYS A 11 -11.56 9.63 2.57
CA CYS A 11 -12.86 9.28 3.15
C CYS A 11 -13.35 10.41 4.06
N LYS A 12 -14.66 10.54 4.20
CA LYS A 12 -15.28 11.54 5.10
C LYS A 12 -15.42 10.99 6.52
N SER A 13 -15.65 9.70 6.63
CA SER A 13 -15.89 9.00 7.89
C SER A 13 -14.67 8.24 8.42
N ASP A 14 -13.56 8.25 7.69
CA ASP A 14 -12.37 7.47 7.99
C ASP A 14 -11.07 8.30 7.81
N THR A 15 -10.01 7.97 8.56
CA THR A 15 -8.72 8.68 8.48
C THR A 15 -7.90 8.35 7.24
N HIS A 16 -8.31 7.35 6.47
CA HIS A 16 -7.59 6.90 5.29
C HIS A 16 -8.05 7.63 4.01
N TRP A 17 -7.23 7.54 2.98
CA TRP A 17 -7.59 7.98 1.64
C TRP A 17 -8.74 7.16 1.06
N ALA A 18 -9.51 7.78 0.17
CA ALA A 18 -10.61 7.13 -0.55
C ALA A 18 -10.09 6.41 -1.81
N PRO A 19 -10.88 5.49 -2.40
CA PRO A 19 -10.50 4.78 -3.62
C PRO A 19 -10.00 5.68 -4.77
N PRO A 20 -10.61 6.84 -5.07
CA PRO A 20 -10.07 7.75 -6.09
C PRO A 20 -8.66 8.28 -5.77
N GLY A 21 -8.36 8.54 -4.50
CA GLY A 21 -7.04 8.96 -4.05
C GLY A 21 -5.99 7.87 -4.25
N ILE A 22 -6.36 6.62 -3.94
CA ILE A 22 -5.51 5.44 -4.14
C ILE A 22 -5.21 5.22 -5.63
N GLN A 23 -6.23 5.28 -6.49
CA GLN A 23 -6.07 5.13 -7.94
C GLN A 23 -5.17 6.22 -8.53
N LEU A 24 -5.38 7.48 -8.12
CA LEU A 24 -4.54 8.59 -8.56
C LEU A 24 -3.08 8.39 -8.15
N ALA A 25 -2.83 8.00 -6.90
CA ALA A 25 -1.49 7.72 -6.40
C ALA A 25 -0.83 6.57 -7.17
N ALA A 26 -1.55 5.46 -7.37
CA ALA A 26 -1.05 4.31 -8.10
C ALA A 26 -0.65 4.67 -9.54
N LYS A 27 -1.54 5.35 -10.26
CA LYS A 27 -1.29 5.81 -11.62
C LYS A 27 -0.07 6.74 -11.69
N THR A 28 -0.01 7.73 -10.79
CA THR A 28 1.11 8.69 -10.75
C THR A 28 2.46 8.00 -10.49
N ILE A 29 2.49 7.03 -9.57
CA ILE A 29 3.70 6.25 -9.27
C ILE A 29 4.06 5.36 -10.46
N ALA A 30 3.09 4.64 -11.02
CA ALA A 30 3.32 3.75 -12.16
C ALA A 30 3.87 4.49 -13.38
N GLU A 31 3.30 5.65 -13.72
CA GLU A 31 3.77 6.51 -14.81
C GLU A 31 5.27 6.86 -14.70
N ARG A 32 5.78 6.97 -13.47
CA ARG A 32 7.20 7.28 -13.24
C ARG A 32 8.14 6.12 -13.59
N PHE A 33 7.66 4.88 -13.51
CA PHE A 33 8.51 3.69 -13.60
C PHE A 33 8.13 2.72 -14.72
N LYS A 34 6.94 2.84 -15.35
CA LYS A 34 6.42 1.87 -16.33
C LYS A 34 7.37 1.57 -17.48
N ASP A 35 8.16 2.56 -17.90
CA ASP A 35 9.11 2.45 -19.01
C ASP A 35 10.51 2.04 -18.58
N ALA A 36 10.73 1.78 -17.29
CA ALA A 36 12.03 1.30 -16.81
C ALA A 36 12.32 -0.11 -17.34
N PRO A 37 13.54 -0.38 -17.85
CA PRO A 37 13.86 -1.69 -18.43
C PRO A 37 13.54 -2.87 -17.52
N TRP A 38 13.78 -2.72 -16.22
CA TRP A 38 13.50 -3.76 -15.23
C TRP A 38 11.98 -3.95 -14.95
N VAL A 39 11.12 -3.00 -15.30
CA VAL A 39 9.65 -3.15 -15.27
C VAL A 39 9.16 -3.84 -16.54
N ILE A 40 9.68 -3.43 -17.70
CA ILE A 40 9.29 -3.99 -19.00
C ILE A 40 9.60 -5.49 -19.07
N THR A 41 10.72 -5.90 -18.51
CA THR A 41 11.19 -7.31 -18.54
C THR A 41 10.50 -8.23 -17.53
N GLN A 42 9.67 -7.69 -16.61
CA GLN A 42 8.94 -8.54 -15.67
C GLN A 42 7.87 -9.38 -16.39
N PRO A 43 7.68 -10.65 -15.98
CA PRO A 43 6.53 -11.44 -16.40
C PRO A 43 5.23 -10.72 -16.09
N LYS A 44 4.36 -10.56 -17.10
CA LYS A 44 3.10 -9.84 -16.95
C LYS A 44 1.96 -10.76 -16.55
N VAL A 45 1.15 -10.30 -15.60
CA VAL A 45 -0.08 -10.96 -15.15
C VAL A 45 -1.27 -10.18 -15.71
N LYS A 46 -2.19 -10.90 -16.38
CA LYS A 46 -3.44 -10.29 -16.85
C LYS A 46 -4.38 -10.08 -15.67
N THR A 47 -4.73 -8.83 -15.44
CA THR A 47 -5.65 -8.42 -14.39
C THR A 47 -6.93 -7.86 -14.98
N GLN A 48 -8.00 -7.90 -14.19
CA GLN A 48 -9.27 -7.22 -14.46
C GLN A 48 -9.54 -6.19 -13.38
N ALA A 49 -10.15 -5.07 -13.77
CA ALA A 49 -10.61 -4.02 -12.87
C ALA A 49 -12.14 -4.02 -12.86
N LEU A 50 -12.74 -4.00 -11.67
CA LEU A 50 -14.19 -4.04 -11.48
C LEU A 50 -14.59 -2.99 -10.45
N ASP A 51 -15.50 -2.11 -10.81
CA ASP A 51 -16.09 -1.18 -9.86
C ASP A 51 -17.05 -1.92 -8.91
N VAL A 52 -16.82 -1.73 -7.62
CA VAL A 52 -17.57 -2.39 -6.55
C VAL A 52 -18.12 -1.33 -5.59
N PRO A 53 -19.45 -1.14 -5.55
CA PRO A 53 -20.04 -0.30 -4.54
C PRO A 53 -19.87 -0.92 -3.16
N LEU A 54 -19.58 -0.10 -2.16
CA LEU A 54 -19.47 -0.50 -0.76
C LEU A 54 -19.95 0.62 0.17
N GLU A 55 -20.31 0.23 1.37
CA GLU A 55 -20.62 1.12 2.48
C GLU A 55 -19.55 0.94 3.55
N ILE A 56 -18.93 2.01 4.00
CA ILE A 56 -17.95 1.96 5.08
C ILE A 56 -18.47 2.64 6.33
N HIS A 57 -18.09 2.14 7.49
CA HIS A 57 -18.21 2.80 8.78
C HIS A 57 -16.79 3.08 9.28
N GLY A 58 -16.34 4.31 9.05
CA GLY A 58 -14.94 4.67 9.28
C GLY A 58 -14.56 4.87 10.74
N ASP A 59 -13.27 4.94 11.01
CA ASP A 59 -12.71 5.11 12.34
C ASP A 59 -13.03 6.50 12.95
N LEU A 60 -13.19 7.54 12.13
CA LEU A 60 -13.63 8.86 12.59
C LEU A 60 -15.06 8.83 13.06
N ALA A 61 -15.97 8.17 12.32
CA ALA A 61 -17.37 8.04 12.70
C ALA A 61 -17.50 7.26 14.02
N SER A 62 -16.72 6.20 14.18
CA SER A 62 -16.68 5.37 15.38
C SER A 62 -16.11 6.09 16.60
N SER A 63 -15.23 7.06 16.41
CA SER A 63 -14.52 7.80 17.47
C SER A 63 -15.33 8.94 18.07
N LEU A 64 -16.47 9.32 17.47
CA LEU A 64 -17.34 10.39 17.99
C LEU A 64 -18.12 9.92 19.24
N ILE A 65 -18.59 10.87 20.04
CA ILE A 65 -19.39 10.60 21.24
C ILE A 65 -20.70 11.40 21.15
N PRO A 66 -21.86 10.75 20.93
CA PRO A 66 -22.02 9.32 20.58
C PRO A 66 -21.44 9.02 19.18
N PRO A 67 -21.09 7.76 18.91
CA PRO A 67 -20.65 7.35 17.57
C PRO A 67 -21.73 7.63 16.51
N LEU A 68 -21.31 8.07 15.33
CA LEU A 68 -22.22 8.17 14.18
C LEU A 68 -22.59 6.74 13.73
N LYS A 69 -23.85 6.57 13.33
CA LYS A 69 -24.36 5.28 12.82
C LYS A 69 -24.39 5.23 11.30
N GLU A 70 -24.31 6.39 10.68
CA GLU A 70 -24.36 6.52 9.23
C GLU A 70 -23.12 5.92 8.59
N THR A 71 -23.31 5.25 7.47
CA THR A 71 -22.24 4.76 6.62
C THR A 71 -21.90 5.77 5.53
N GLU A 72 -20.71 5.65 4.98
CA GLU A 72 -20.27 6.42 3.82
C GLU A 72 -20.29 5.53 2.57
N PRO A 73 -21.13 5.87 1.55
CA PRO A 73 -21.13 5.13 0.29
C PRO A 73 -19.90 5.48 -0.54
N LEU A 74 -19.21 4.46 -1.01
CA LEU A 74 -18.05 4.58 -1.87
C LEU A 74 -18.15 3.61 -3.05
N THR A 75 -17.34 3.83 -4.07
CA THR A 75 -17.09 2.85 -5.13
C THR A 75 -15.60 2.54 -5.15
N SER A 76 -15.23 1.30 -4.85
CA SER A 76 -13.86 0.82 -4.96
C SER A 76 -13.63 0.17 -6.32
N CYS A 77 -12.38 0.19 -6.78
CA CYS A 77 -11.97 -0.52 -7.99
C CYS A 77 -11.22 -1.79 -7.58
N PHE A 78 -11.91 -2.93 -7.61
CA PHE A 78 -11.33 -4.23 -7.32
C PHE A 78 -10.43 -4.67 -8.48
N ILE A 79 -9.20 -5.04 -8.16
CA ILE A 79 -8.22 -5.61 -9.08
C ILE A 79 -8.04 -7.10 -8.76
N GLY A 80 -8.25 -7.93 -9.76
CA GLY A 80 -8.11 -9.38 -9.61
C GLY A 80 -7.55 -10.06 -10.85
N LEU A 81 -7.33 -11.37 -10.75
CA LEU A 81 -6.87 -12.20 -11.87
C LEU A 81 -7.95 -12.30 -12.94
N ALA A 82 -7.61 -11.97 -14.19
CA ALA A 82 -8.56 -11.95 -15.30
C ALA A 82 -9.07 -13.34 -15.71
N ALA A 83 -8.34 -14.42 -15.39
CA ALA A 83 -8.68 -15.79 -15.80
C ALA A 83 -9.58 -16.53 -14.81
N SER A 84 -9.97 -15.91 -13.70
CA SER A 84 -10.78 -16.56 -12.67
C SER A 84 -12.26 -16.24 -12.80
N SER A 85 -13.10 -17.24 -12.61
CA SER A 85 -14.52 -17.03 -12.38
C SER A 85 -14.71 -16.46 -10.98
N GLY A 86 -14.90 -15.13 -10.88
CA GLY A 86 -15.09 -14.44 -9.61
C GLY A 86 -14.00 -13.44 -9.28
N ARG A 87 -14.07 -12.89 -8.05
CA ARG A 87 -13.14 -11.88 -7.56
C ARG A 87 -11.97 -12.54 -6.83
N VAL A 88 -10.96 -12.98 -7.58
CA VAL A 88 -9.74 -13.53 -6.99
C VAL A 88 -8.68 -12.43 -6.93
N PRO A 89 -8.29 -11.95 -5.73
CA PRO A 89 -7.31 -10.90 -5.58
C PRO A 89 -5.92 -11.37 -6.02
N LEU A 90 -5.04 -10.40 -6.30
CA LEU A 90 -3.65 -10.70 -6.61
C LEU A 90 -2.91 -11.21 -5.36
N PRO A 91 -2.03 -12.21 -5.50
CA PRO A 91 -1.22 -12.69 -4.40
C PRO A 91 -0.13 -11.66 -4.03
N ASN A 92 0.27 -11.64 -2.77
CA ASN A 92 1.48 -10.93 -2.36
C ASN A 92 2.73 -11.64 -2.92
N ALA A 93 3.53 -10.94 -3.73
CA ALA A 93 4.69 -11.51 -4.43
C ALA A 93 6.00 -11.18 -3.69
N LYS A 94 6.42 -12.07 -2.79
CA LYS A 94 7.65 -11.86 -1.99
C LYS A 94 8.92 -11.69 -2.83
N ASP A 95 8.93 -12.11 -4.08
CA ASP A 95 10.07 -11.99 -4.99
C ASP A 95 9.91 -10.82 -5.99
N SER A 96 8.86 -10.03 -5.86
CA SER A 96 8.66 -8.84 -6.70
C SER A 96 9.85 -7.89 -6.63
N PRO A 97 10.26 -7.26 -7.74
CA PRO A 97 11.30 -6.24 -7.71
C PRO A 97 10.88 -4.98 -6.94
N ILE A 98 9.61 -4.84 -6.61
CA ILE A 98 9.06 -3.70 -5.86
C ILE A 98 8.61 -4.14 -4.48
N ILE A 99 9.09 -3.45 -3.45
CA ILE A 99 8.54 -3.52 -2.09
C ILE A 99 7.67 -2.29 -1.87
N LEU A 100 6.41 -2.51 -1.49
CA LEU A 100 5.53 -1.47 -0.94
C LEU A 100 5.57 -1.56 0.58
N LEU A 101 6.25 -0.61 1.21
CA LEU A 101 6.46 -0.55 2.66
C LEU A 101 5.56 0.52 3.28
N GLY A 102 4.93 0.24 4.43
CA GLY A 102 4.22 1.31 5.13
C GLY A 102 3.27 0.89 6.23
N ASP A 103 2.29 1.75 6.49
CA ASP A 103 1.28 1.62 7.53
C ASP A 103 -0.09 1.16 6.98
N SER A 104 -1.16 1.43 7.72
CA SER A 104 -2.53 1.08 7.35
C SER A 104 -3.00 1.70 6.02
N HIS A 105 -2.40 2.81 5.56
CA HIS A 105 -2.71 3.37 4.25
C HIS A 105 -2.37 2.43 3.09
N ASN A 106 -1.49 1.44 3.31
CA ASN A 106 -1.23 0.37 2.34
C ASN A 106 -2.13 -0.85 2.51
N LEU A 107 -2.88 -0.92 3.61
CA LEU A 107 -3.78 -2.03 3.93
C LEU A 107 -5.24 -1.70 3.64
N VAL A 108 -5.62 -0.42 3.74
CA VAL A 108 -6.99 0.03 3.48
C VAL A 108 -7.41 -0.34 2.05
N PHE A 109 -8.60 -0.89 1.91
CA PHE A 109 -9.17 -1.46 0.68
C PHE A 109 -8.33 -2.59 0.04
N HIS A 110 -7.27 -3.07 0.73
CA HIS A 110 -6.43 -4.18 0.28
C HIS A 110 -6.69 -5.46 1.07
N SER A 111 -6.67 -5.39 2.40
CA SER A 111 -6.66 -6.58 3.26
C SER A 111 -8.02 -7.04 3.76
N GLY A 112 -9.08 -6.30 3.52
CA GLY A 112 -10.43 -6.61 4.01
C GLY A 112 -10.60 -6.43 5.51
N GLY A 113 -11.69 -6.95 6.08
CA GLY A 113 -12.02 -6.78 7.48
C GLY A 113 -12.13 -5.29 7.86
N ASP A 114 -11.47 -4.89 8.94
CA ASP A 114 -11.43 -3.50 9.39
C ASP A 114 -10.80 -2.52 8.39
N MET A 115 -10.24 -3.03 7.29
CA MET A 115 -9.69 -2.24 6.18
C MET A 115 -10.66 -2.16 5.00
N HIS A 116 -11.94 -2.36 5.22
CA HIS A 116 -13.12 -2.15 4.37
C HIS A 116 -13.26 -3.12 3.20
N ALA A 117 -12.26 -3.26 2.35
CA ALA A 117 -12.36 -4.10 1.15
C ALA A 117 -11.06 -4.87 0.86
N VAL A 118 -11.18 -5.85 -0.04
CA VAL A 118 -10.04 -6.65 -0.52
C VAL A 118 -9.74 -6.28 -1.96
N GLY A 119 -8.47 -6.23 -2.34
CA GLY A 119 -8.05 -6.14 -3.73
C GLY A 119 -8.26 -4.79 -4.40
N SER A 120 -8.47 -3.72 -3.62
CA SER A 120 -8.72 -2.36 -4.14
C SER A 120 -7.74 -1.33 -3.58
N GLY A 121 -6.75 -1.76 -2.80
CA GLY A 121 -5.75 -0.89 -2.18
C GLY A 121 -4.62 -0.46 -3.12
N LEU A 122 -3.67 0.30 -2.59
CA LEU A 122 -2.56 0.86 -3.39
C LEU A 122 -1.74 -0.21 -4.09
N SER A 123 -1.44 -1.32 -3.42
CA SER A 123 -0.69 -2.43 -4.02
C SER A 123 -1.43 -3.06 -5.20
N ASP A 124 -2.75 -3.18 -5.11
CA ASP A 124 -3.58 -3.79 -6.13
C ASP A 124 -3.62 -2.90 -7.37
N GLN A 125 -3.86 -1.61 -7.18
CA GLN A 125 -3.88 -0.63 -8.25
C GLN A 125 -2.50 -0.52 -8.94
N LEU A 126 -1.40 -0.46 -8.17
CA LEU A 126 -0.05 -0.46 -8.71
C LEU A 126 0.27 -1.74 -9.50
N SER A 127 -0.17 -2.90 -8.99
CA SER A 127 0.03 -4.18 -9.67
C SER A 127 -0.71 -4.21 -11.00
N HIS A 128 -1.90 -3.61 -11.08
CA HIS A 128 -2.65 -3.46 -12.32
C HIS A 128 -1.92 -2.59 -13.34
N GLU A 129 -1.50 -1.40 -12.92
CA GLU A 129 -0.81 -0.43 -13.78
C GLU A 129 0.55 -0.96 -14.29
N LEU A 130 1.30 -1.68 -13.45
CA LEU A 130 2.61 -2.21 -13.80
C LEU A 130 2.56 -3.60 -14.44
N GLY A 131 1.44 -4.32 -14.27
CA GLY A 131 1.20 -5.63 -14.84
C GLY A 131 1.86 -6.79 -14.10
N PHE A 132 2.25 -6.63 -12.83
CA PHE A 132 2.77 -7.69 -11.96
C PHE A 132 2.55 -7.38 -10.48
N PRO A 133 2.37 -8.40 -9.60
CA PRO A 133 2.09 -8.17 -8.19
C PRO A 133 3.32 -7.68 -7.42
N LEU A 134 3.08 -6.92 -6.34
CA LEU A 134 4.08 -6.33 -5.48
C LEU A 134 4.32 -7.15 -4.21
N ASP A 135 5.47 -6.91 -3.54
CA ASP A 135 5.74 -7.37 -2.18
C ASP A 135 5.27 -6.32 -1.17
N VAL A 136 4.14 -6.58 -0.51
CA VAL A 136 3.55 -5.67 0.49
C VAL A 136 4.11 -5.98 1.87
N VAL A 137 4.67 -4.96 2.51
CA VAL A 137 5.17 -5.00 3.89
C VAL A 137 4.54 -3.86 4.67
N ALA A 138 3.33 -4.08 5.15
CA ALA A 138 2.60 -3.06 5.87
C ALA A 138 2.17 -3.54 7.27
N VAL A 139 1.98 -2.60 8.20
CA VAL A 139 1.60 -2.88 9.59
C VAL A 139 0.50 -1.90 10.00
N MET A 140 -0.65 -2.43 10.43
CA MET A 140 -1.78 -1.64 10.89
C MET A 140 -1.45 -0.93 12.21
N GLY A 141 -1.94 0.30 12.37
CA GLY A 141 -1.80 1.09 13.61
C GLY A 141 -0.37 1.46 13.97
N SER A 142 0.58 1.34 13.06
CA SER A 142 1.99 1.59 13.33
C SER A 142 2.58 2.64 12.43
N GLY A 143 3.46 3.41 13.02
CA GLY A 143 4.25 4.37 12.29
C GLY A 143 5.38 3.74 11.46
N ALA A 144 6.17 4.61 10.84
CA ALA A 144 7.26 4.27 9.93
C ALA A 144 8.28 3.26 10.49
N THR A 145 8.52 3.26 11.81
CA THR A 145 9.49 2.34 12.45
C THR A 145 9.05 0.89 12.43
N SER A 146 7.78 0.59 12.70
CA SER A 146 7.28 -0.80 12.79
C SER A 146 7.28 -1.50 11.44
N ALA A 147 6.93 -0.81 10.36
CA ALA A 147 7.01 -1.35 9.00
C ALA A 147 8.46 -1.74 8.64
N ARG A 148 9.45 -0.90 8.96
CA ARG A 148 10.87 -1.23 8.76
C ARG A 148 11.33 -2.41 9.61
N ARG A 149 10.91 -2.50 10.88
CA ARG A 149 11.20 -3.67 11.74
C ARG A 149 10.60 -4.95 11.17
N ASN A 150 9.38 -4.88 10.62
CA ASN A 150 8.75 -6.02 9.97
C ASN A 150 9.55 -6.46 8.73
N LEU A 151 9.95 -5.53 7.88
CA LEU A 151 10.82 -5.83 6.73
C LEU A 151 12.14 -6.47 7.18
N ALA A 152 12.80 -5.93 8.21
CA ALA A 152 14.06 -6.47 8.73
C ALA A 152 13.92 -7.91 9.26
N ARG A 153 12.79 -8.24 9.91
CA ARG A 153 12.50 -9.60 10.45
C ARG A 153 12.29 -10.65 9.37
N ARG A 154 11.83 -10.25 8.17
CA ARG A 154 11.55 -11.18 7.08
C ARG A 154 12.80 -11.90 6.55
N LYS A 155 14.01 -11.57 7.05
CA LYS A 155 15.29 -12.05 6.53
C LYS A 155 15.44 -11.88 5.00
N ALA A 156 14.51 -11.15 4.41
CA ALA A 156 14.54 -10.83 3.00
C ALA A 156 15.72 -9.90 2.77
N THR A 157 16.67 -10.34 1.99
CA THR A 157 17.71 -9.47 1.49
C THR A 157 17.05 -8.47 0.54
N LEU A 158 17.53 -7.25 0.50
CA LEU A 158 17.12 -6.29 -0.53
C LEU A 158 17.74 -6.65 -1.91
N THR A 159 18.44 -7.76 -1.98
CA THR A 159 19.02 -8.29 -3.23
C THR A 159 17.92 -8.56 -4.25
N GLY A 160 18.13 -8.10 -5.47
CA GLY A 160 17.16 -8.23 -6.56
C GLY A 160 16.01 -7.19 -6.52
N ARG A 161 15.88 -6.44 -5.45
CA ARG A 161 14.90 -5.34 -5.37
C ARG A 161 15.40 -4.13 -6.18
N ARG A 162 14.49 -3.51 -6.91
CA ARG A 162 14.76 -2.35 -7.77
C ARG A 162 14.15 -1.08 -7.23
N LEU A 163 13.03 -1.21 -6.50
CA LEU A 163 12.29 -0.07 -5.97
C LEU A 163 11.71 -0.41 -4.60
N LEU A 164 11.84 0.53 -3.67
CA LEU A 164 11.11 0.54 -2.41
C LEU A 164 10.22 1.78 -2.41
N ILE A 165 8.92 1.56 -2.42
CA ILE A 165 7.90 2.60 -2.24
C ILE A 165 7.55 2.61 -0.76
N TRP A 166 7.83 3.70 -0.07
CA TRP A 166 7.53 3.84 1.35
C TRP A 166 6.40 4.84 1.54
N CYS A 167 5.20 4.31 1.75
CA CYS A 167 3.97 5.08 1.94
C CYS A 167 3.54 5.02 3.41
N PHE A 168 3.40 6.16 4.05
CA PHE A 168 2.95 6.29 5.43
C PHE A 168 2.30 7.66 5.66
N THR A 169 1.53 7.77 6.74
CA THR A 169 0.81 8.99 7.08
C THR A 169 1.76 10.13 7.46
N ALA A 170 1.40 11.36 7.06
CA ALA A 170 2.16 12.58 7.43
C ALA A 170 2.25 12.81 8.95
N ARG A 171 1.41 12.18 9.75
CA ARG A 171 1.49 12.21 11.24
C ARG A 171 2.85 11.76 11.77
N GLU A 172 3.57 10.93 11.03
CA GLU A 172 4.93 10.50 11.41
C GLU A 172 5.90 11.67 11.59
N PHE A 173 5.68 12.78 10.88
CA PHE A 173 6.51 13.99 10.99
C PHE A 173 6.05 14.95 12.08
N THR A 174 4.76 14.93 12.42
CA THR A 174 4.16 15.92 13.32
C THR A 174 3.87 15.38 14.71
N GLN A 175 3.63 14.07 14.84
CA GLN A 175 3.24 13.42 16.10
C GLN A 175 4.14 12.23 16.46
N GLY A 176 5.05 11.84 15.57
CA GLY A 176 5.96 10.73 15.80
C GLY A 176 6.99 11.08 16.90
N GLN A 177 7.28 10.13 17.77
CA GLN A 177 8.30 10.26 18.83
C GLN A 177 9.72 9.95 18.32
N GLY A 178 9.97 10.23 17.04
CA GLY A 178 11.22 9.94 16.37
C GLY A 178 11.26 8.54 15.72
N TRP A 179 12.28 8.34 14.89
CA TRP A 179 12.44 7.12 14.10
C TRP A 179 13.62 6.30 14.62
N ALA A 180 13.34 5.11 15.15
CA ALA A 180 14.40 4.20 15.56
C ALA A 180 15.26 3.77 14.37
N LYS A 181 16.56 3.61 14.58
CA LYS A 181 17.45 3.00 13.59
C LYS A 181 17.08 1.55 13.39
N VAL A 182 16.76 1.16 12.15
CA VAL A 182 16.45 -0.21 11.75
C VAL A 182 17.37 -0.58 10.59
N PRO A 183 18.40 -1.41 10.80
CA PRO A 183 19.32 -1.80 9.74
C PRO A 183 18.62 -2.76 8.77
N LEU A 184 18.25 -2.24 7.59
CA LEU A 184 17.67 -3.02 6.50
C LEU A 184 18.75 -3.64 5.59
N ILE A 185 19.89 -2.98 5.51
CA ILE A 185 21.06 -3.45 4.77
C ILE A 185 22.07 -3.96 5.79
N LYS A 186 22.42 -5.22 5.72
CA LYS A 186 23.57 -5.75 6.49
C LYS A 186 24.83 -5.34 5.76
N GLU A 187 25.69 -4.58 6.41
CA GLU A 187 27.04 -4.37 5.88
C GLU A 187 27.73 -5.73 5.73
N PRO A 188 28.45 -5.96 4.63
CA PRO A 188 29.26 -7.16 4.49
C PRO A 188 30.26 -7.21 5.66
N MET A 189 30.37 -8.36 6.32
CA MET A 189 31.22 -8.59 7.51
C MET A 189 32.74 -8.34 7.28
N SER A 190 33.16 -7.93 6.10
CA SER A 190 34.56 -7.73 5.72
C SER A 190 35.19 -6.41 6.16
N ALA A 191 34.46 -5.54 6.88
CA ALA A 191 34.97 -4.22 7.27
C ALA A 191 35.11 -4.01 8.80
N ARG A 192 35.27 -5.07 9.59
CA ARG A 192 35.75 -4.88 10.96
C ARG A 192 37.28 -4.92 10.97
N PRO A 193 37.98 -3.81 11.19
CA PRO A 193 39.40 -3.88 11.49
C PRO A 193 39.54 -4.71 12.78
N LEU A 194 40.33 -5.77 12.71
CA LEU A 194 40.83 -6.44 13.90
C LEU A 194 41.64 -5.40 14.66
N LEU A 195 41.08 -4.81 15.69
CA LEU A 195 41.84 -4.06 16.69
C LEU A 195 42.79 -5.05 17.35
N ARG A 196 44.05 -4.90 17.02
CA ARG A 196 45.19 -5.51 17.77
C ARG A 196 45.46 -4.72 19.04
#